data_0346e0420834f0e0b41e7301ffacd4b5
#
_entry.id   0346e0420834f0e0b41e7301ffacd4b5
#
_cell.length_a   1.000
_cell.length_b   1.000
_cell.length_c   1.000
_cell.angle_alpha   90.00
_cell.angle_beta   90.00
_cell.angle_gamma   90.00
#
_symmetry.space_group_name_H-M   'P 1'
#
loop_
_entity.id
_entity.type
_entity.pdbx_description
1 polymer ?
#
loop_
_entity_poly.entity_id
_entity_poly.type
_entity_poly.pdbx_seq_one_letter_code
_entity_poly.pdbx_strand_id
1 'polypeptide(L)'
;IEKTPYQLVKSNEWTFDKFSEIVKDIYEDAGDGAKSADDKFGYVIYDINIDAFQTAAGIVSIGKDESGDLTISPDFSGERQIDMVSKVNQLLNSQGVYYTNSIKVRNVFFEERALMITDRVFIVAGKDNRDDKNRIEFSYGIVPQPKYSADQESYMTNVGHPYTMYAINAASSKIDACSALLEAMGSENYRSVTPKVFEVAMKVRYASDSEAGEMYDLIRGGISFDLGRLFAETFGNHTANLFRKAAMNGTSYTTNYSAAKPVIES
;
A
#
# COMPACT_ATOMS: atom_id res chain seq x y z
N ILE A 1 6.58 -14.17 -19.58
CA ILE A 1 5.56 -13.11 -19.42
C ILE A 1 5.41 -12.46 -20.80
N GLU A 2 4.22 -12.52 -21.41
CA GLU A 2 3.99 -11.92 -22.74
C GLU A 2 4.00 -10.38 -22.70
N LYS A 3 3.56 -9.77 -21.56
CA LYS A 3 3.51 -8.33 -21.34
C LYS A 3 4.31 -7.96 -20.09
N THR A 4 5.06 -6.86 -20.17
CA THR A 4 5.71 -6.28 -18.98
C THR A 4 4.67 -5.72 -18.01
N PRO A 5 5.00 -5.53 -16.71
CA PRO A 5 4.10 -4.87 -15.76
C PRO A 5 3.62 -3.49 -16.24
N TYR A 6 4.46 -2.69 -16.90
CA TYR A 6 4.07 -1.41 -17.51
C TYR A 6 3.00 -1.58 -18.59
N GLN A 7 3.17 -2.57 -19.47
CA GLN A 7 2.19 -2.87 -20.52
C GLN A 7 0.87 -3.33 -19.92
N LEU A 8 0.89 -4.14 -18.85
CA LEU A 8 -0.31 -4.56 -18.14
C LEU A 8 -1.04 -3.37 -17.49
N VAL A 9 -0.30 -2.41 -16.91
CA VAL A 9 -0.89 -1.17 -16.37
C VAL A 9 -1.54 -0.37 -17.49
N LYS A 10 -0.84 -0.12 -18.59
CA LYS A 10 -1.31 0.67 -19.74
C LYS A 10 -2.51 0.02 -20.44
N SER A 11 -2.57 -1.31 -20.50
CA SER A 11 -3.70 -2.05 -21.08
C SER A 11 -4.85 -2.30 -20.08
N ASN A 12 -4.78 -1.75 -18.87
CA ASN A 12 -5.78 -1.94 -17.82
C ASN A 12 -5.91 -3.37 -17.28
N GLU A 13 -4.90 -4.21 -17.52
CA GLU A 13 -4.86 -5.64 -17.15
C GLU A 13 -4.03 -5.89 -15.87
N TRP A 14 -3.45 -4.86 -15.27
CA TRP A 14 -2.68 -4.97 -14.02
C TRP A 14 -3.65 -5.12 -12.83
N THR A 15 -4.12 -6.37 -12.65
CA THR A 15 -5.03 -6.78 -11.58
C THR A 15 -4.33 -7.65 -10.55
N PHE A 16 -4.96 -7.83 -9.38
CA PHE A 16 -4.43 -8.70 -8.33
C PHE A 16 -4.22 -10.13 -8.82
N ASP A 17 -5.16 -10.67 -9.60
CA ASP A 17 -5.05 -12.02 -10.14
C ASP A 17 -3.86 -12.14 -11.09
N LYS A 18 -3.63 -11.12 -11.95
CA LYS A 18 -2.49 -11.12 -12.87
C LYS A 18 -1.16 -10.96 -12.13
N PHE A 19 -1.12 -10.09 -11.12
CA PHE A 19 0.04 -9.96 -10.24
C PHE A 19 0.36 -11.30 -9.53
N SER A 20 -0.66 -11.92 -8.92
CA SER A 20 -0.51 -13.21 -8.23
C SER A 20 0.00 -14.31 -9.18
N GLU A 21 -0.55 -14.39 -10.39
CA GLU A 21 -0.10 -15.32 -11.43
C GLU A 21 1.40 -15.19 -11.72
N ILE A 22 1.90 -13.95 -11.79
CA ILE A 22 3.31 -13.66 -12.09
C ILE A 22 4.23 -14.13 -10.98
N VAL A 23 3.86 -13.96 -9.71
CA VAL A 23 4.82 -14.07 -8.59
C VAL A 23 4.71 -15.35 -7.78
N LYS A 24 3.55 -16.01 -7.75
CA LYS A 24 3.22 -17.08 -6.78
C LYS A 24 4.10 -18.32 -6.84
N ASP A 25 4.64 -18.65 -8.02
CA ASP A 25 5.38 -19.90 -8.26
C ASP A 25 6.89 -19.70 -8.42
N ILE A 26 7.37 -18.44 -8.37
CA ILE A 26 8.80 -18.14 -8.51
C ILE A 26 9.48 -18.34 -7.15
N TYR A 27 10.21 -19.43 -7.02
CA TYR A 27 10.93 -19.80 -5.80
C TYR A 27 12.20 -20.59 -6.11
N GLU A 28 13.29 -20.26 -5.41
CA GLU A 28 14.55 -21.01 -5.45
C GLU A 28 15.10 -21.08 -4.03
N ASP A 29 15.21 -22.29 -3.51
CA ASP A 29 15.78 -22.60 -2.19
C ASP A 29 17.30 -22.33 -2.19
N ALA A 30 17.81 -21.68 -1.16
CA ALA A 30 19.26 -21.42 -1.00
C ALA A 30 20.09 -22.68 -0.74
N GLY A 31 19.44 -23.83 -0.57
CA GLY A 31 20.07 -25.14 -0.43
C GLY A 31 20.02 -25.72 0.99
N ASP A 32 19.24 -25.11 1.88
CA ASP A 32 19.06 -25.61 3.25
C ASP A 32 17.73 -26.36 3.47
N GLY A 33 16.84 -26.38 2.47
CA GLY A 33 15.55 -27.07 2.51
C GLY A 33 14.49 -26.38 3.36
N ALA A 34 14.75 -25.15 3.83
CA ALA A 34 13.84 -24.38 4.67
C ALA A 34 13.54 -23.02 4.02
N LYS A 35 12.27 -22.67 3.90
CA LYS A 35 11.86 -21.36 3.37
C LYS A 35 12.30 -20.25 4.30
N SER A 36 13.26 -19.43 3.87
CA SER A 36 13.91 -18.40 4.67
C SER A 36 14.16 -17.11 3.89
N ALA A 37 14.67 -16.07 4.55
CA ALA A 37 15.08 -14.83 3.91
C ALA A 37 16.28 -14.97 2.97
N ASP A 38 16.98 -16.12 2.98
CA ASP A 38 18.14 -16.38 2.13
C ASP A 38 17.76 -16.90 0.73
N ASP A 39 16.51 -17.31 0.55
CA ASP A 39 15.98 -17.85 -0.70
C ASP A 39 15.66 -16.73 -1.72
N LYS A 40 15.32 -17.16 -2.97
CA LYS A 40 14.77 -16.26 -3.99
C LYS A 40 13.26 -16.42 -4.13
N PHE A 41 12.59 -15.31 -4.34
CA PHE A 41 11.14 -15.23 -4.38
C PHE A 41 10.61 -14.44 -5.57
N GLY A 42 9.39 -14.75 -6.00
CA GLY A 42 8.64 -13.89 -6.89
C GLY A 42 8.20 -12.59 -6.21
N TYR A 43 7.89 -12.67 -4.91
CA TYR A 43 7.38 -11.50 -4.18
C TYR A 43 7.76 -11.53 -2.71
N VAL A 44 8.12 -10.35 -2.20
CA VAL A 44 8.36 -10.15 -0.76
C VAL A 44 7.57 -8.95 -0.24
N ILE A 45 7.12 -9.04 1.03
CA ILE A 45 6.32 -7.97 1.63
C ILE A 45 6.51 -7.91 3.16
N TYR A 46 6.63 -6.69 3.68
CA TYR A 46 6.48 -6.42 5.10
C TYR A 46 5.00 -6.47 5.47
N ASP A 47 4.63 -7.16 6.55
CA ASP A 47 3.24 -7.51 6.88
C ASP A 47 2.27 -6.30 6.90
N ILE A 48 2.71 -5.15 7.43
CA ILE A 48 1.86 -3.94 7.46
C ILE A 48 1.51 -3.42 6.06
N ASN A 49 2.33 -3.72 5.06
CA ASN A 49 2.10 -3.29 3.69
C ASN A 49 1.00 -4.11 2.98
N ILE A 50 0.58 -5.24 3.59
CA ILE A 50 -0.57 -6.04 3.11
C ILE A 50 -1.84 -5.19 3.06
N ASP A 51 -1.98 -4.20 3.94
CA ASP A 51 -3.10 -3.27 3.96
C ASP A 51 -3.28 -2.52 2.63
N ALA A 52 -2.21 -2.37 1.84
CA ALA A 52 -2.27 -1.71 0.55
C ALA A 52 -3.20 -2.41 -0.45
N PHE A 53 -3.35 -3.74 -0.35
CA PHE A 53 -4.27 -4.49 -1.22
C PHE A 53 -5.73 -4.16 -0.97
N GLN A 54 -6.13 -3.88 0.28
CA GLN A 54 -7.48 -3.43 0.60
C GLN A 54 -7.80 -2.11 -0.09
N THR A 55 -6.92 -1.11 0.08
CA THR A 55 -7.08 0.20 -0.57
C THR A 55 -7.03 0.06 -2.10
N ALA A 56 -6.09 -0.74 -2.63
CA ALA A 56 -5.94 -0.96 -4.06
C ALA A 56 -7.19 -1.58 -4.69
N ALA A 57 -7.94 -2.38 -3.94
CA ALA A 57 -9.24 -2.91 -4.36
C ALA A 57 -10.39 -1.89 -4.29
N GLY A 58 -10.12 -0.63 -3.96
CA GLY A 58 -11.12 0.42 -3.84
C GLY A 58 -11.99 0.32 -2.58
N ILE A 59 -11.55 -0.44 -1.58
CA ILE A 59 -12.31 -0.67 -0.35
C ILE A 59 -11.91 0.36 0.70
N VAL A 60 -12.90 1.07 1.22
CA VAL A 60 -12.77 1.99 2.35
C VAL A 60 -13.55 1.44 3.55
N SER A 61 -13.08 1.73 4.76
CA SER A 61 -13.75 1.24 5.99
C SER A 61 -14.86 2.17 6.46
N ILE A 62 -14.65 3.48 6.38
CA ILE A 62 -15.62 4.50 6.78
C ILE A 62 -15.96 5.36 5.55
N GLY A 63 -17.23 5.47 5.26
CA GLY A 63 -17.79 6.30 4.20
C GLY A 63 -18.79 7.33 4.75
N LYS A 64 -19.59 7.90 3.86
CA LYS A 64 -20.71 8.75 4.20
C LYS A 64 -21.99 8.13 3.66
N ASP A 65 -23.07 8.23 4.45
CA ASP A 65 -24.39 7.88 3.99
C ASP A 65 -25.02 8.98 3.11
N GLU A 66 -26.29 8.80 2.71
CA GLU A 66 -27.02 9.74 1.87
C GLU A 66 -27.26 11.11 2.55
N SER A 67 -27.24 11.15 3.89
CA SER A 67 -27.35 12.37 4.69
C SER A 67 -26.01 13.09 4.86
N GLY A 68 -24.91 12.44 4.47
CA GLY A 68 -23.54 12.93 4.65
C GLY A 68 -22.91 12.57 6.00
N ASP A 69 -23.60 11.77 6.83
CA ASP A 69 -23.10 11.30 8.10
C ASP A 69 -22.10 10.16 7.92
N LEU A 70 -21.14 10.06 8.84
CA LEU A 70 -20.13 9.00 8.79
C LEU A 70 -20.78 7.65 9.15
N THR A 71 -20.48 6.64 8.34
CA THR A 71 -20.99 5.28 8.54
C THR A 71 -19.94 4.26 8.11
N ILE A 72 -20.08 3.02 8.61
CA ILE A 72 -19.29 1.91 8.08
C ILE A 72 -19.64 1.73 6.61
N SER A 73 -18.61 1.77 5.75
CA SER A 73 -18.81 1.53 4.32
C SER A 73 -19.37 0.13 4.07
N PRO A 74 -20.38 -0.03 3.20
CA PRO A 74 -20.86 -1.35 2.77
C PRO A 74 -19.75 -2.23 2.19
N ASP A 75 -18.77 -1.62 1.52
CA ASP A 75 -17.63 -2.34 0.93
C ASP A 75 -16.74 -3.00 1.97
N PHE A 76 -16.68 -2.44 3.20
CA PHE A 76 -15.84 -2.97 4.28
C PHE A 76 -16.29 -4.33 4.80
N SER A 77 -17.55 -4.69 4.58
CA SER A 77 -18.10 -6.03 4.89
C SER A 77 -18.62 -6.77 3.66
N GLY A 78 -18.47 -6.18 2.48
CA GLY A 78 -18.99 -6.67 1.23
C GLY A 78 -18.21 -7.85 0.64
N GLU A 79 -18.76 -8.44 -0.43
CA GLU A 79 -18.19 -9.60 -1.10
C GLU A 79 -16.77 -9.34 -1.61
N ARG A 80 -16.49 -8.13 -2.13
CA ARG A 80 -15.16 -7.74 -2.61
C ARG A 80 -14.11 -7.82 -1.52
N GLN A 81 -14.44 -7.37 -0.30
CA GLN A 81 -13.55 -7.46 0.85
C GLN A 81 -13.25 -8.91 1.23
N ILE A 82 -14.30 -9.75 1.29
CA ILE A 82 -14.17 -11.17 1.64
C ILE A 82 -13.33 -11.90 0.59
N ASP A 83 -13.57 -11.64 -0.68
CA ASP A 83 -12.79 -12.22 -1.79
C ASP A 83 -11.33 -11.76 -1.74
N MET A 84 -11.06 -10.47 -1.53
CA MET A 84 -9.69 -9.97 -1.40
C MET A 84 -8.95 -10.59 -0.22
N VAL A 85 -9.59 -10.79 0.93
CA VAL A 85 -8.98 -11.51 2.06
C VAL A 85 -8.57 -12.92 1.65
N SER A 86 -9.45 -13.64 0.95
CA SER A 86 -9.17 -14.99 0.45
C SER A 86 -8.02 -15.01 -0.56
N LYS A 87 -8.04 -14.12 -1.54
CA LYS A 87 -6.99 -14.01 -2.58
C LYS A 87 -5.64 -13.66 -1.96
N VAL A 88 -5.60 -12.71 -1.03
CA VAL A 88 -4.35 -12.35 -0.35
C VAL A 88 -3.85 -13.48 0.52
N ASN A 89 -4.72 -14.20 1.24
CA ASN A 89 -4.32 -15.39 1.99
C ASN A 89 -3.70 -16.45 1.09
N GLN A 90 -4.31 -16.75 -0.06
CA GLN A 90 -3.77 -17.70 -1.04
C GLN A 90 -2.41 -17.26 -1.56
N LEU A 91 -2.24 -15.98 -1.88
CA LEU A 91 -0.97 -15.41 -2.33
C LEU A 91 0.10 -15.57 -1.25
N LEU A 92 -0.17 -15.17 -0.02
CA LEU A 92 0.80 -15.23 1.10
C LEU A 92 1.24 -16.67 1.42
N ASN A 93 0.38 -17.66 1.17
CA ASN A 93 0.69 -19.08 1.37
C ASN A 93 1.31 -19.75 0.13
N SER A 94 1.48 -19.03 -0.98
CA SER A 94 2.15 -19.58 -2.16
C SER A 94 3.65 -19.74 -1.95
N GLN A 95 4.27 -20.60 -2.77
CA GLN A 95 5.70 -20.88 -2.64
C GLN A 95 6.55 -19.65 -2.98
N GLY A 96 6.17 -18.88 -3.98
CA GLY A 96 6.91 -17.73 -4.48
C GLY A 96 6.79 -16.47 -3.63
N VAL A 97 6.14 -16.51 -2.44
CA VAL A 97 5.93 -15.33 -1.61
C VAL A 97 6.58 -15.49 -0.24
N TYR A 98 7.35 -14.49 0.17
CA TYR A 98 7.90 -14.41 1.53
C TYR A 98 7.42 -13.13 2.22
N TYR A 99 6.80 -13.28 3.38
CA TYR A 99 6.36 -12.15 4.19
C TYR A 99 6.79 -12.32 5.65
N THR A 100 7.01 -11.20 6.32
CA THR A 100 7.42 -11.20 7.73
C THR A 100 7.03 -9.87 8.39
N ASN A 101 7.00 -9.86 9.71
CA ASN A 101 6.81 -8.65 10.53
C ASN A 101 8.13 -7.86 10.73
N SER A 102 9.16 -8.16 9.98
CA SER A 102 10.44 -7.44 10.02
C SER A 102 10.61 -6.61 8.75
N ILE A 103 10.93 -5.33 8.92
CA ILE A 103 11.27 -4.43 7.80
C ILE A 103 12.52 -4.90 7.02
N LYS A 104 13.31 -5.78 7.61
CA LYS A 104 14.50 -6.38 6.96
C LYS A 104 14.13 -7.24 5.73
N VAL A 105 12.86 -7.59 5.52
CA VAL A 105 12.40 -8.26 4.29
C VAL A 105 12.81 -7.48 3.03
N ARG A 106 13.01 -6.18 3.14
CA ARG A 106 13.52 -5.33 2.05
C ARG A 106 14.88 -5.78 1.54
N ASN A 107 15.73 -6.34 2.41
CA ASN A 107 17.06 -6.80 2.02
C ASN A 107 17.00 -7.91 0.96
N VAL A 108 15.96 -8.76 1.00
CA VAL A 108 15.76 -9.79 -0.02
C VAL A 108 15.62 -9.16 -1.41
N PHE A 109 14.89 -8.04 -1.51
CA PHE A 109 14.76 -7.31 -2.77
C PHE A 109 16.04 -6.53 -3.11
N PHE A 110 16.66 -5.86 -2.14
CA PHE A 110 17.89 -5.07 -2.37
C PHE A 110 19.08 -5.94 -2.79
N GLU A 111 19.07 -7.21 -2.41
CA GLU A 111 20.07 -8.22 -2.78
C GLU A 111 19.69 -9.02 -4.03
N GLU A 112 18.72 -8.51 -4.84
CA GLU A 112 18.27 -9.10 -6.10
C GLU A 112 17.70 -10.53 -5.95
N ARG A 113 17.18 -10.87 -4.77
CA ARG A 113 16.59 -12.17 -4.47
C ARG A 113 15.07 -12.18 -4.47
N ALA A 114 14.43 -11.06 -4.85
CA ALA A 114 13.00 -10.97 -5.10
C ALA A 114 12.71 -10.24 -6.41
N LEU A 115 11.75 -10.78 -7.19
CA LEU A 115 11.31 -10.13 -8.42
C LEU A 115 10.53 -8.86 -8.13
N MET A 116 9.65 -8.87 -7.12
CA MET A 116 8.81 -7.74 -6.74
C MET A 116 8.73 -7.54 -5.24
N ILE A 117 8.52 -6.29 -4.85
CA ILE A 117 8.27 -5.89 -3.45
C ILE A 117 7.14 -4.86 -3.41
N THR A 118 6.26 -4.96 -2.41
CA THR A 118 5.38 -3.84 -2.05
C THR A 118 5.97 -3.08 -0.88
N ASP A 119 6.23 -1.80 -1.12
CA ASP A 119 6.72 -0.91 -0.07
C ASP A 119 6.31 0.54 -0.34
N ARG A 120 6.69 1.44 0.56
CA ARG A 120 6.46 2.87 0.41
C ARG A 120 7.36 3.43 -0.69
N VAL A 121 6.83 4.38 -1.46
CA VAL A 121 7.56 5.00 -2.58
C VAL A 121 8.92 5.57 -2.17
N PHE A 122 9.09 6.03 -0.93
CA PHE A 122 10.34 6.64 -0.50
C PHE A 122 11.52 5.66 -0.36
N ILE A 123 11.33 4.34 -0.41
CA ILE A 123 12.47 3.39 -0.34
C ILE A 123 13.44 3.59 -1.48
N VAL A 124 12.95 4.02 -2.64
CA VAL A 124 13.79 4.33 -3.81
C VAL A 124 14.63 5.60 -3.62
N ALA A 125 14.22 6.49 -2.71
CA ALA A 125 14.95 7.73 -2.43
C ALA A 125 16.16 7.54 -1.51
N GLY A 126 16.43 6.31 -1.08
CA GLY A 126 17.61 5.99 -0.24
C GLY A 126 17.60 6.63 1.14
N LYS A 127 16.49 7.20 1.60
CA LYS A 127 16.43 7.93 2.88
C LYS A 127 16.33 7.04 4.11
N ASP A 128 15.87 5.78 3.97
CA ASP A 128 16.01 4.77 5.02
C ASP A 128 17.42 4.17 5.04
N ASN A 129 18.24 4.51 4.05
CA ASN A 129 19.61 4.05 3.90
C ASN A 129 20.57 5.00 4.60
N ARG A 130 20.43 5.12 5.91
CA ARG A 130 21.50 5.69 6.74
C ARG A 130 22.75 4.80 6.76
N ASP A 131 22.61 3.56 6.33
CA ASP A 131 23.70 2.64 6.02
C ASP A 131 23.79 2.48 4.51
N ASP A 132 24.94 2.74 3.91
CA ASP A 132 25.24 2.58 2.47
C ASP A 132 24.96 1.15 1.93
N LYS A 133 24.68 0.20 2.81
CA LYS A 133 24.42 -1.21 2.48
C LYS A 133 23.04 -1.52 1.89
N ASN A 134 22.11 -0.60 1.95
CA ASN A 134 20.71 -0.80 1.51
C ASN A 134 20.33 0.07 0.31
N ARG A 135 21.29 0.50 -0.48
CA ARG A 135 21.05 1.25 -1.71
C ARG A 135 20.67 0.30 -2.83
N ILE A 136 19.59 0.60 -3.55
CA ILE A 136 19.26 -0.12 -4.78
C ILE A 136 20.31 0.26 -5.83
N GLU A 137 21.13 -0.69 -6.22
CA GLU A 137 22.22 -0.50 -7.20
C GLU A 137 21.88 -1.06 -8.60
N PHE A 138 20.76 -1.79 -8.70
CA PHE A 138 20.27 -2.35 -9.95
C PHE A 138 19.12 -1.52 -10.54
N SER A 139 18.85 -1.72 -11.82
CA SER A 139 17.68 -1.11 -12.49
C SER A 139 16.39 -1.76 -12.01
N TYR A 140 15.41 -0.95 -11.62
CA TYR A 140 14.10 -1.40 -11.17
C TYR A 140 12.99 -0.58 -11.84
N GLY A 141 11.83 -1.19 -12.00
CA GLY A 141 10.61 -0.51 -12.39
C GLY A 141 9.72 -0.21 -11.19
N ILE A 142 8.77 0.71 -11.37
CA ILE A 142 7.71 0.97 -10.40
C ILE A 142 6.35 0.87 -11.07
N VAL A 143 5.40 0.26 -10.40
CA VAL A 143 4.00 0.18 -10.85
C VAL A 143 3.07 0.47 -9.67
N PRO A 144 1.84 0.97 -9.91
CA PRO A 144 0.85 1.09 -8.85
C PRO A 144 0.50 -0.28 -8.28
N GLN A 145 -0.12 -0.31 -7.10
CA GLN A 145 -0.73 -1.54 -6.60
C GLN A 145 -1.76 -2.07 -7.61
N PRO A 146 -1.82 -3.40 -7.79
CA PRO A 146 -2.76 -3.98 -8.75
C PRO A 146 -4.21 -3.75 -8.32
N LYS A 147 -5.07 -3.47 -9.29
CA LYS A 147 -6.52 -3.32 -9.07
C LYS A 147 -7.17 -4.65 -8.70
N TYR A 148 -8.35 -4.59 -8.09
CA TYR A 148 -9.16 -5.77 -7.86
C TYR A 148 -9.54 -6.48 -9.16
N SER A 149 -10.04 -5.72 -10.13
CA SER A 149 -10.45 -6.21 -11.45
C SER A 149 -10.18 -5.18 -12.53
N ALA A 150 -10.28 -5.58 -13.80
CA ALA A 150 -10.14 -4.66 -14.94
C ALA A 150 -11.25 -3.61 -15.01
N ASP A 151 -12.44 -3.89 -14.45
CA ASP A 151 -13.57 -2.95 -14.41
C ASP A 151 -13.39 -1.81 -13.41
N GLN A 152 -12.44 -1.94 -12.49
CA GLN A 152 -12.11 -0.85 -11.57
C GLN A 152 -11.49 0.31 -12.36
N GLU A 153 -12.08 1.51 -12.27
CA GLU A 153 -11.69 2.67 -13.10
C GLU A 153 -10.25 3.12 -12.85
N SER A 154 -9.82 3.19 -11.59
CA SER A 154 -8.53 3.78 -11.23
C SER A 154 -7.70 2.89 -10.32
N TYR A 155 -6.38 3.07 -10.40
CA TYR A 155 -5.44 2.55 -9.42
C TYR A 155 -5.53 3.37 -8.14
N MET A 156 -5.63 2.68 -6.99
CA MET A 156 -5.71 3.33 -5.69
C MET A 156 -4.41 3.12 -4.91
N THR A 157 -3.96 4.17 -4.25
CA THR A 157 -2.72 4.18 -3.49
C THR A 157 -3.00 4.40 -2.01
N ASN A 158 -2.56 3.45 -1.19
CA ASN A 158 -2.66 3.55 0.26
C ASN A 158 -1.62 4.55 0.81
N VAL A 159 -2.03 5.38 1.75
CA VAL A 159 -1.09 6.22 2.51
C VAL A 159 -0.31 5.36 3.49
N GLY A 160 1.02 5.48 3.46
CA GLY A 160 1.90 4.74 4.38
C GLY A 160 1.66 5.14 5.83
N HIS A 161 1.81 4.19 6.74
CA HIS A 161 1.69 4.43 8.18
C HIS A 161 3.08 4.29 8.84
N PRO A 162 3.51 5.26 9.67
CA PRO A 162 2.85 6.50 10.07
C PRO A 162 2.93 7.61 9.01
N TYR A 163 2.01 8.57 9.09
CA TYR A 163 2.02 9.83 8.33
C TYR A 163 1.82 11.01 9.28
N THR A 164 2.28 12.19 8.87
CA THR A 164 2.20 13.39 9.72
C THR A 164 0.83 14.05 9.56
N MET A 165 0.17 14.31 10.67
CA MET A 165 -1.03 15.15 10.76
C MET A 165 -0.73 16.42 11.55
N TYR A 166 -1.39 17.51 11.17
CA TYR A 166 -1.34 18.77 11.90
C TYR A 166 -2.66 19.04 12.59
N ALA A 167 -2.62 19.50 13.82
CA ALA A 167 -3.78 19.90 14.59
C ALA A 167 -3.54 21.25 15.27
N ILE A 168 -4.60 22.03 15.41
CA ILE A 168 -4.58 23.29 16.17
C ILE A 168 -5.23 23.01 17.52
N ASN A 169 -4.55 23.37 18.62
CA ASN A 169 -5.12 23.26 19.94
C ASN A 169 -6.33 24.19 20.07
N ALA A 170 -7.50 23.63 20.37
CA ALA A 170 -8.76 24.39 20.49
C ALA A 170 -8.71 25.48 21.58
N ALA A 171 -7.87 25.33 22.59
CA ALA A 171 -7.65 26.33 23.62
C ALA A 171 -6.65 27.46 23.22
N SER A 172 -6.11 27.43 22.01
CA SER A 172 -5.22 28.47 21.51
C SER A 172 -5.94 29.80 21.37
N SER A 173 -5.33 30.89 21.89
CA SER A 173 -5.81 32.25 21.63
C SER A 173 -5.44 32.79 20.24
N LYS A 174 -4.76 31.96 19.40
CA LYS A 174 -4.24 32.37 18.10
C LYS A 174 -4.71 31.38 16.97
N ILE A 175 -5.94 30.88 17.08
CA ILE A 175 -6.48 29.89 16.12
C ILE A 175 -6.38 30.41 14.69
N ASP A 176 -6.81 31.67 14.43
CA ASP A 176 -6.79 32.25 13.08
C ASP A 176 -5.36 32.34 12.50
N ALA A 177 -4.40 32.74 13.32
CA ALA A 177 -2.99 32.81 12.90
C ALA A 177 -2.42 31.39 12.62
N CYS A 178 -2.77 30.40 13.43
CA CYS A 178 -2.38 29.01 13.20
C CYS A 178 -3.01 28.45 11.92
N SER A 179 -4.30 28.74 11.69
CA SER A 179 -5.00 28.33 10.48
C SER A 179 -4.38 28.96 9.23
N ALA A 180 -4.10 30.26 9.26
CA ALA A 180 -3.43 30.96 8.16
C ALA A 180 -2.03 30.40 7.88
N LEU A 181 -1.28 30.02 8.93
CA LEU A 181 0.03 29.38 8.75
C LEU A 181 -0.09 28.01 8.10
N LEU A 182 -1.02 27.17 8.54
CA LEU A 182 -1.23 25.84 7.93
C LEU A 182 -1.67 25.96 6.47
N GLU A 183 -2.55 26.90 6.15
CA GLU A 183 -2.96 27.21 4.78
C GLU A 183 -1.75 27.64 3.93
N ALA A 184 -0.92 28.56 4.43
CA ALA A 184 0.28 29.01 3.74
C ALA A 184 1.29 27.87 3.52
N MET A 185 1.49 27.01 4.52
CA MET A 185 2.34 25.82 4.41
C MET A 185 1.80 24.82 3.36
N GLY A 186 0.49 24.56 3.39
CA GLY A 186 -0.17 23.70 2.40
C GLY A 186 -0.03 24.23 0.98
N SER A 187 -0.27 25.53 0.81
CA SER A 187 -0.13 26.23 -0.47
C SER A 187 1.30 26.19 -1.00
N GLU A 188 2.31 26.44 -0.14
CA GLU A 188 3.71 26.37 -0.53
C GLU A 188 4.15 24.95 -0.86
N ASN A 189 3.72 23.98 -0.07
CA ASN A 189 3.97 22.54 -0.36
C ASN A 189 3.40 22.16 -1.72
N TYR A 190 2.17 22.54 -2.02
CA TYR A 190 1.52 22.25 -3.30
C TYR A 190 2.27 22.87 -4.49
N ARG A 191 2.67 24.15 -4.37
CA ARG A 191 3.32 24.89 -5.47
C ARG A 191 4.80 24.58 -5.67
N SER A 192 5.52 24.30 -4.60
CA SER A 192 6.97 24.23 -4.64
C SER A 192 7.53 22.86 -4.26
N VAL A 193 7.09 22.26 -3.14
CA VAL A 193 7.68 21.03 -2.62
C VAL A 193 7.18 19.82 -3.39
N THR A 194 5.87 19.69 -3.57
CA THR A 194 5.27 18.54 -4.24
C THR A 194 5.76 18.36 -5.69
N PRO A 195 5.83 19.43 -6.53
CA PRO A 195 6.44 19.30 -7.85
C PRO A 195 7.91 18.89 -7.79
N LYS A 196 8.72 19.45 -6.88
CA LYS A 196 10.12 19.05 -6.76
C LYS A 196 10.29 17.59 -6.35
N VAL A 197 9.41 17.07 -5.49
CA VAL A 197 9.46 15.66 -5.10
C VAL A 197 9.03 14.76 -6.25
N PHE A 198 7.87 14.99 -6.85
CA PHE A 198 7.33 14.08 -7.86
C PHE A 198 7.92 14.30 -9.25
N GLU A 199 8.05 15.54 -9.72
CA GLU A 199 8.50 15.81 -11.08
C GLU A 199 10.02 15.74 -11.21
N VAL A 200 10.77 16.11 -10.19
CA VAL A 200 12.23 16.14 -10.25
C VAL A 200 12.85 14.94 -9.56
N ALA A 201 12.55 14.70 -8.28
CA ALA A 201 13.18 13.60 -7.55
C ALA A 201 12.69 12.24 -8.07
N MET A 202 11.38 11.98 -8.09
CA MET A 202 10.83 10.68 -8.46
C MET A 202 10.98 10.39 -9.96
N LYS A 203 10.56 11.31 -10.83
CA LYS A 203 10.55 11.08 -12.28
C LYS A 203 11.91 11.23 -12.96
N VAL A 204 12.81 12.08 -12.44
CA VAL A 204 14.10 12.34 -13.10
C VAL A 204 15.25 11.62 -12.42
N ARG A 205 15.29 11.66 -11.07
CA ARG A 205 16.41 11.10 -10.33
C ARG A 205 16.28 9.61 -10.03
N TYR A 206 15.06 9.13 -9.80
CA TYR A 206 14.80 7.77 -9.35
C TYR A 206 14.05 6.92 -10.37
N ALA A 207 13.48 7.50 -11.42
CA ALA A 207 12.94 6.74 -12.52
C ALA A 207 14.08 6.15 -13.36
N SER A 208 14.02 4.85 -13.62
CA SER A 208 14.99 4.16 -14.48
C SER A 208 14.73 4.41 -15.98
N ASP A 209 13.49 4.81 -16.31
CA ASP A 209 13.02 5.03 -17.68
C ASP A 209 11.83 6.02 -17.73
N SER A 210 11.40 6.38 -18.94
CA SER A 210 10.28 7.30 -19.14
C SER A 210 8.92 6.71 -18.72
N GLU A 211 8.76 5.40 -18.75
CA GLU A 211 7.51 4.72 -18.37
C GLU A 211 7.30 4.79 -16.85
N ALA A 212 8.37 4.73 -16.06
CA ALA A 212 8.31 4.92 -14.61
C ALA A 212 7.70 6.27 -14.22
N GLY A 213 7.95 7.33 -15.03
CA GLY A 213 7.34 8.64 -14.81
C GLY A 213 5.81 8.61 -14.85
N GLU A 214 5.23 7.90 -15.83
CA GLU A 214 3.78 7.70 -15.94
C GLU A 214 3.23 6.91 -14.76
N MET A 215 3.98 5.92 -14.27
CA MET A 215 3.58 5.13 -13.09
C MET A 215 3.55 5.98 -11.83
N TYR A 216 4.51 6.89 -11.65
CA TYR A 216 4.47 7.83 -10.53
C TYR A 216 3.25 8.76 -10.57
N ASP A 217 2.80 9.18 -11.76
CA ASP A 217 1.56 9.96 -11.91
C ASP A 217 0.33 9.16 -11.48
N LEU A 218 0.23 7.89 -11.88
CA LEU A 218 -0.85 7.00 -11.47
C LEU A 218 -0.85 6.78 -9.96
N ILE A 219 0.32 6.50 -9.36
CA ILE A 219 0.48 6.30 -7.91
C ILE A 219 0.05 7.56 -7.16
N ARG A 220 0.49 8.73 -7.59
CA ARG A 220 0.14 10.01 -6.97
C ARG A 220 -1.35 10.33 -7.13
N GLY A 221 -1.88 10.16 -8.34
CA GLY A 221 -3.29 10.41 -8.64
C GLY A 221 -4.25 9.50 -7.88
N GLY A 222 -3.78 8.30 -7.53
CA GLY A 222 -4.55 7.29 -6.79
C GLY A 222 -4.51 7.45 -5.27
N ILE A 223 -3.78 8.41 -4.70
CA ILE A 223 -3.67 8.56 -3.23
C ILE A 223 -5.06 8.73 -2.63
N SER A 224 -5.40 7.83 -1.72
CA SER A 224 -6.69 7.79 -1.03
C SER A 224 -6.49 7.78 0.48
N PHE A 225 -7.38 8.50 1.17
CA PHE A 225 -7.43 8.54 2.63
C PHE A 225 -8.71 7.86 3.10
N ASP A 226 -8.58 6.86 3.96
CA ASP A 226 -9.69 6.20 4.64
C ASP A 226 -9.78 6.73 6.07
N LEU A 227 -10.91 7.35 6.43
CA LEU A 227 -11.13 7.93 7.75
C LEU A 227 -11.03 6.86 8.85
N GLY A 228 -11.54 5.65 8.60
CA GLY A 228 -11.43 4.58 9.58
C GLY A 228 -9.99 4.13 9.81
N ARG A 229 -9.11 4.27 8.80
CA ARG A 229 -7.69 4.02 8.94
C ARG A 229 -6.97 5.19 9.63
N LEU A 230 -7.36 6.43 9.33
CA LEU A 230 -6.82 7.64 9.97
C LEU A 230 -7.08 7.65 11.47
N PHE A 231 -8.25 7.25 11.88
CA PHE A 231 -8.71 7.24 13.27
C PHE A 231 -8.84 5.82 13.84
N ALA A 232 -8.01 4.89 13.37
CA ALA A 232 -8.13 3.46 13.69
C ALA A 232 -8.17 3.15 15.19
N GLU A 233 -7.43 3.91 16.01
CA GLU A 233 -7.43 3.73 17.47
C GLU A 233 -8.82 3.94 18.09
N THR A 234 -9.59 4.91 17.58
CA THR A 234 -10.98 5.15 18.01
C THR A 234 -11.87 3.93 17.75
N PHE A 235 -11.57 3.18 16.69
CA PHE A 235 -12.29 1.97 16.30
C PHE A 235 -11.62 0.69 16.83
N GLY A 236 -10.87 0.75 17.93
CA GLY A 236 -10.15 -0.40 18.49
C GLY A 236 -9.12 -1.01 17.53
N ASN A 237 -8.63 -0.24 16.58
CA ASN A 237 -7.76 -0.66 15.48
C ASN A 237 -8.39 -1.69 14.51
N HIS A 238 -9.70 -1.94 14.60
CA HIS A 238 -10.35 -2.91 13.73
C HIS A 238 -10.35 -2.50 12.28
N THR A 239 -10.62 -1.22 11.98
CA THR A 239 -10.62 -0.66 10.62
C THR A 239 -9.26 -0.75 9.91
N ALA A 240 -8.16 -0.79 10.66
CA ALA A 240 -6.82 -0.94 10.09
C ALA A 240 -6.32 -2.40 10.05
N ASN A 241 -6.80 -3.27 10.95
CA ASN A 241 -6.16 -4.56 11.19
C ASN A 241 -6.97 -5.78 10.74
N LEU A 242 -8.31 -5.67 10.61
CA LEU A 242 -9.17 -6.83 10.32
C LEU A 242 -8.77 -7.53 9.01
N PHE A 243 -8.59 -6.75 7.94
CA PHE A 243 -8.20 -7.27 6.64
C PHE A 243 -6.90 -8.08 6.74
N ARG A 244 -5.84 -7.42 7.18
CA ARG A 244 -4.50 -8.02 7.27
C ARG A 244 -4.47 -9.26 8.13
N LYS A 245 -5.06 -9.20 9.34
CA LYS A 245 -5.10 -10.33 10.26
C LYS A 245 -5.87 -11.52 9.69
N ALA A 246 -7.02 -11.28 9.04
CA ALA A 246 -7.79 -12.33 8.41
C ALA A 246 -7.00 -12.98 7.26
N ALA A 247 -6.37 -12.18 6.40
CA ALA A 247 -5.58 -12.66 5.29
C ALA A 247 -4.34 -13.46 5.75
N MET A 248 -3.59 -12.97 6.76
CA MET A 248 -2.42 -13.66 7.27
C MET A 248 -2.76 -14.98 7.96
N ASN A 249 -3.84 -15.02 8.73
CA ASN A 249 -4.20 -16.18 9.56
C ASN A 249 -5.16 -17.16 8.88
N GLY A 250 -5.68 -16.85 7.68
CA GLY A 250 -6.68 -17.65 7.00
C GLY A 250 -8.01 -17.76 7.77
N THR A 251 -8.35 -16.74 8.56
CA THR A 251 -9.57 -16.75 9.37
C THR A 251 -10.74 -16.10 8.63
N SER A 252 -11.97 -16.49 8.99
CA SER A 252 -13.18 -15.91 8.41
C SER A 252 -13.26 -14.41 8.68
N TYR A 253 -13.18 -13.61 7.63
CA TYR A 253 -13.34 -12.16 7.71
C TYR A 253 -14.71 -11.78 8.27
N THR A 254 -15.78 -12.43 7.78
CA THR A 254 -17.16 -12.16 8.21
C THR A 254 -17.34 -12.38 9.70
N THR A 255 -16.77 -13.47 10.24
CA THR A 255 -16.85 -13.76 11.69
C THR A 255 -16.09 -12.70 12.49
N ASN A 256 -14.87 -12.35 12.06
CA ASN A 256 -14.05 -11.35 12.73
C ASN A 256 -14.70 -9.96 12.68
N TYR A 257 -15.26 -9.59 11.52
CA TYR A 257 -15.99 -8.33 11.36
C TYR A 257 -17.22 -8.27 12.26
N SER A 258 -18.04 -9.33 12.31
CA SER A 258 -19.23 -9.39 13.17
C SER A 258 -18.89 -9.19 14.64
N ALA A 259 -17.76 -9.73 15.09
CA ALA A 259 -17.28 -9.54 16.46
C ALA A 259 -16.77 -8.11 16.73
N ALA A 260 -16.17 -7.45 15.73
CA ALA A 260 -15.61 -6.11 15.84
C ALA A 260 -16.64 -4.98 15.62
N LYS A 261 -17.71 -5.26 14.89
CA LYS A 261 -18.72 -4.29 14.48
C LYS A 261 -19.26 -3.41 15.62
N PRO A 262 -19.63 -3.95 16.81
CA PRO A 262 -20.12 -3.11 17.90
C PRO A 262 -19.11 -2.06 18.39
N VAL A 263 -17.80 -2.37 18.29
CA VAL A 263 -16.74 -1.43 18.68
C VAL A 263 -16.54 -0.36 17.61
N ILE A 264 -16.74 -0.71 16.33
CA ILE A 264 -16.61 0.25 15.22
C ILE A 264 -17.80 1.22 15.19
N GLU A 265 -18.98 0.78 15.62
CA GLU A 265 -20.23 1.58 15.64
C GLU A 265 -20.41 2.41 16.93
N SER A 266 -19.59 2.20 17.96
CA SER A 266 -19.66 2.94 19.23
C SER A 266 -18.94 4.29 19.17
#